data_625d46e7fba3f258ed9d96142aecfffe
#
_entry.id   625d46e7fba3f258ed9d96142aecfffe
#
_cell.length_a   1.000
_cell.length_b   1.000
_cell.length_c   1.000
_cell.angle_alpha   90.00
_cell.angle_beta   90.00
_cell.angle_gamma   90.00
#
_symmetry.space_group_name_H-M   'P 1'
#
loop_
_entity.id
_entity.type
_entity.pdbx_description
1 polymer ?
#
loop_
_entity_poly.entity_id
_entity_poly.type
_entity_poly.pdbx_seq_one_letter_code
_entity_poly.pdbx_strand_id
1 'polypeptide(L)'
;MKAKLEKIRCPMGDVFSVSDSMVEVFSSYDTPEYTVFPGFCDVHVHFREPGFSYKETIATGSRAAARGGYTAVCTMPNLNPVPDSVEHLRQQLDIIEKDACIHVYPYGAITVGEKGEILADLEGMAPDVIGFSDDGRGVQQDEMMLEAMNRAKALGKMIVAHCEDNSLLFNGYIHDGNYAKMHGHRGICSESEWRQIQRDLELVEKTGCAYHVCHISTKESVELIRQAKAKGLDVTCETGPHYLVLTDEDLQEEGRFKMNPPLRGAEDRDALIEGILDGTIDMIATDHAPHSAEEKGRGLEKSAFGIVGIEIAFQTMYTHFVRTGRMTLEKLIDLMALAPRKRFGIAMGEDYTVWKLEQEETVDPEQFLSMGKATPFAGHKLFGKCVCTVCDGKIVYQSL
;
A
#
# COMPACT_ATOMS: atom_id res chain seq x y z
N MET A 1 -22.58 -35.90 -3.93
CA MET A 1 -21.62 -35.62 -2.85
C MET A 1 -20.75 -34.51 -3.38
N LYS A 2 -20.78 -33.33 -2.78
CA LYS A 2 -19.85 -32.26 -3.14
C LYS A 2 -18.45 -32.70 -2.70
N ALA A 3 -17.44 -32.58 -3.58
CA ALA A 3 -16.06 -32.84 -3.22
C ALA A 3 -15.67 -31.86 -2.10
N LYS A 4 -15.06 -32.36 -1.04
CA LYS A 4 -14.55 -31.53 0.05
C LYS A 4 -13.04 -31.41 -0.16
N LEU A 5 -12.51 -30.19 -0.05
CA LEU A 5 -11.06 -29.98 -0.05
C LEU A 5 -10.50 -30.54 1.27
N GLU A 6 -9.53 -31.45 1.19
CA GLU A 6 -9.03 -32.16 2.38
C GLU A 6 -7.53 -31.96 2.62
N LYS A 7 -6.76 -31.57 1.59
CA LYS A 7 -5.30 -31.57 1.63
C LYS A 7 -4.69 -30.17 1.50
N ILE A 8 -5.36 -29.26 0.81
CA ILE A 8 -4.91 -27.86 0.71
C ILE A 8 -4.87 -27.22 2.10
N ARG A 9 -3.79 -26.52 2.41
CA ARG A 9 -3.65 -25.85 3.70
C ARG A 9 -4.50 -24.59 3.74
N CYS A 10 -5.24 -24.38 4.83
CA CYS A 10 -5.96 -23.16 5.14
C CYS A 10 -5.56 -22.67 6.54
N PRO A 11 -4.50 -21.87 6.68
CA PRO A 11 -3.95 -21.47 7.99
C PRO A 11 -4.89 -20.65 8.85
N MET A 12 -5.86 -19.95 8.22
CA MET A 12 -6.79 -19.08 8.96
C MET A 12 -7.92 -19.83 9.70
N GLY A 13 -7.95 -21.17 9.60
CA GLY A 13 -8.85 -22.02 10.37
C GLY A 13 -10.32 -21.62 10.26
N ASP A 14 -11.00 -21.47 11.42
CA ASP A 14 -12.43 -21.15 11.49
C ASP A 14 -12.77 -19.70 11.05
N VAL A 15 -11.77 -18.85 10.89
CA VAL A 15 -11.96 -17.44 10.46
C VAL A 15 -12.20 -17.35 8.95
N PHE A 16 -11.74 -18.35 8.22
CA PHE A 16 -11.80 -18.35 6.76
C PHE A 16 -11.90 -19.77 6.23
N SER A 17 -12.88 -20.02 5.37
CA SER A 17 -13.07 -21.31 4.68
C SER A 17 -13.41 -21.05 3.21
N VAL A 18 -12.99 -21.99 2.35
CA VAL A 18 -13.39 -21.97 0.95
C VAL A 18 -14.87 -22.29 0.83
N SER A 19 -15.63 -21.47 0.12
CA SER A 19 -17.06 -21.68 -0.08
C SER A 19 -17.34 -22.94 -0.91
N ASP A 20 -18.53 -23.51 -0.76
CA ASP A 20 -18.95 -24.68 -1.51
C ASP A 20 -18.92 -24.49 -3.03
N SER A 21 -19.19 -23.25 -3.50
CA SER A 21 -19.11 -22.87 -4.92
C SER A 21 -17.69 -22.94 -5.48
N MET A 22 -16.68 -22.72 -4.65
CA MET A 22 -15.26 -22.71 -5.04
C MET A 22 -14.56 -24.07 -4.93
N VAL A 23 -15.21 -25.09 -4.34
CA VAL A 23 -14.59 -26.42 -4.16
C VAL A 23 -14.17 -27.02 -5.50
N GLU A 24 -14.95 -26.86 -6.56
CA GLU A 24 -14.61 -27.37 -7.88
C GLU A 24 -13.41 -26.62 -8.48
N VAL A 25 -13.37 -25.30 -8.32
CA VAL A 25 -12.27 -24.42 -8.79
C VAL A 25 -10.95 -24.85 -8.13
N PHE A 26 -10.98 -25.14 -6.83
CA PHE A 26 -9.79 -25.50 -6.08
C PHE A 26 -9.47 -27.00 -6.04
N SER A 27 -10.27 -27.85 -6.67
CA SER A 27 -10.01 -29.31 -6.69
C SER A 27 -8.64 -29.68 -7.26
N SER A 28 -8.15 -28.91 -8.26
CA SER A 28 -6.81 -29.09 -8.84
C SER A 28 -5.67 -28.67 -7.89
N TYR A 29 -5.97 -27.91 -6.85
CA TYR A 29 -5.02 -27.44 -5.84
C TYR A 29 -5.15 -28.21 -4.51
N ASP A 30 -6.00 -29.23 -4.41
CA ASP A 30 -6.19 -29.99 -3.17
C ASP A 30 -5.03 -30.96 -2.91
N THR A 31 -3.83 -30.39 -2.76
CA THR A 31 -2.61 -31.09 -2.38
C THR A 31 -1.84 -30.32 -1.31
N PRO A 32 -0.98 -30.99 -0.49
CA PRO A 32 -0.27 -30.34 0.63
C PRO A 32 0.73 -29.23 0.21
N GLU A 33 1.08 -29.16 -1.06
CA GLU A 33 2.02 -28.15 -1.58
C GLU A 33 1.37 -26.77 -1.73
N TYR A 34 0.04 -26.70 -1.76
CA TYR A 34 -0.70 -25.46 -1.90
C TYR A 34 -1.25 -24.98 -0.56
N THR A 35 -1.35 -23.67 -0.45
CA THR A 35 -1.97 -22.99 0.68
C THR A 35 -2.93 -21.95 0.14
N VAL A 36 -4.17 -21.92 0.65
CA VAL A 36 -5.18 -20.94 0.29
C VAL A 36 -5.31 -19.90 1.39
N PHE A 37 -5.43 -18.64 0.97
CA PHE A 37 -5.65 -17.48 1.83
C PHE A 37 -6.85 -16.67 1.37
N PRO A 38 -7.42 -15.80 2.26
CA PRO A 38 -8.23 -14.67 1.82
C PRO A 38 -7.47 -13.84 0.79
N GLY A 39 -8.16 -13.32 -0.22
CA GLY A 39 -7.57 -12.37 -1.15
C GLY A 39 -7.02 -11.15 -0.42
N PHE A 40 -5.80 -10.73 -0.74
CA PHE A 40 -5.14 -9.60 -0.07
C PHE A 40 -5.81 -8.27 -0.44
N CYS A 41 -5.61 -7.28 0.42
CA CYS A 41 -6.13 -5.92 0.25
C CYS A 41 -4.98 -4.92 0.46
N ASP A 42 -4.68 -4.11 -0.54
CA ASP A 42 -3.68 -3.05 -0.48
C ASP A 42 -4.37 -1.69 -0.44
N VAL A 43 -4.15 -0.95 0.62
CA VAL A 43 -4.84 0.33 0.81
C VAL A 43 -4.07 1.53 0.23
N HIS A 44 -2.94 1.27 -0.46
CA HIS A 44 -2.10 2.33 -1.01
C HIS A 44 -1.42 1.93 -2.33
N VAL A 45 -2.04 2.27 -3.45
CA VAL A 45 -1.49 2.01 -4.79
C VAL A 45 -1.74 3.17 -5.76
N HIS A 46 -0.92 3.25 -6.80
CA HIS A 46 -0.99 4.29 -7.84
C HIS A 46 -1.22 3.64 -9.21
N PHE A 47 -2.48 3.51 -9.64
CA PHE A 47 -2.80 2.95 -10.97
C PHE A 47 -2.83 3.98 -12.09
N ARG A 48 -2.46 5.22 -11.81
CA ARG A 48 -2.10 6.26 -12.77
C ARG A 48 -3.18 6.69 -13.78
N GLU A 49 -4.37 6.13 -13.78
CA GLU A 49 -5.48 6.54 -14.65
C GLU A 49 -6.61 7.20 -13.86
N PRO A 50 -7.14 8.28 -14.44
CA PRO A 50 -6.82 8.94 -15.72
C PRO A 50 -5.52 9.75 -15.71
N GLY A 51 -5.02 10.06 -16.92
CA GLY A 51 -4.01 11.09 -17.18
C GLY A 51 -2.57 10.62 -17.31
N PHE A 52 -2.19 9.48 -16.70
CA PHE A 52 -0.81 8.98 -16.70
C PHE A 52 -0.72 7.51 -17.14
N SER A 53 -1.58 7.08 -18.04
CA SER A 53 -1.66 5.71 -18.55
C SER A 53 -0.36 5.17 -19.18
N TYR A 54 0.58 6.06 -19.53
CA TYR A 54 1.90 5.66 -20.00
C TYR A 54 2.80 5.10 -18.88
N LYS A 55 2.43 5.29 -17.60
CA LYS A 55 3.14 4.74 -16.43
C LYS A 55 2.51 3.45 -15.95
N GLU A 56 1.18 3.41 -15.91
CA GLU A 56 0.35 2.28 -15.49
C GLU A 56 -1.08 2.54 -15.91
N THR A 57 -1.85 1.47 -16.15
CA THR A 57 -3.29 1.53 -16.38
C THR A 57 -4.03 0.78 -15.26
N ILE A 58 -5.32 1.06 -15.08
CA ILE A 58 -6.16 0.28 -14.16
C ILE A 58 -6.18 -1.20 -14.58
N ALA A 59 -6.21 -1.46 -15.90
CA ALA A 59 -6.16 -2.82 -16.45
C ALA A 59 -4.86 -3.56 -16.09
N THR A 60 -3.69 -2.95 -16.27
CA THR A 60 -2.39 -3.59 -16.00
C THR A 60 -2.10 -3.64 -14.52
N GLY A 61 -2.38 -2.56 -13.76
CA GLY A 61 -2.19 -2.51 -12.31
C GLY A 61 -3.08 -3.51 -11.57
N SER A 62 -4.36 -3.64 -11.96
CA SER A 62 -5.24 -4.64 -11.34
C SER A 62 -4.80 -6.08 -11.63
N ARG A 63 -4.23 -6.38 -12.82
CA ARG A 63 -3.64 -7.68 -13.12
C ARG A 63 -2.36 -7.94 -12.32
N ALA A 64 -1.52 -6.92 -12.17
CA ALA A 64 -0.33 -7.00 -11.31
C ALA A 64 -0.71 -7.29 -9.86
N ALA A 65 -1.72 -6.60 -9.34
CA ALA A 65 -2.28 -6.86 -8.03
C ALA A 65 -2.81 -8.30 -7.91
N ALA A 66 -3.60 -8.76 -8.89
CA ALA A 66 -4.10 -10.14 -8.91
C ALA A 66 -2.97 -11.19 -8.91
N ARG A 67 -1.87 -10.95 -9.63
CA ARG A 67 -0.67 -11.80 -9.59
C ARG A 67 0.00 -11.79 -8.21
N GLY A 68 -0.05 -10.66 -7.52
CA GLY A 68 0.41 -10.53 -6.12
C GLY A 68 -0.52 -11.15 -5.08
N GLY A 69 -1.67 -11.73 -5.50
CA GLY A 69 -2.67 -12.32 -4.60
C GLY A 69 -3.71 -11.35 -4.06
N TYR A 70 -3.74 -10.13 -4.56
CA TYR A 70 -4.68 -9.09 -4.14
C TYR A 70 -6.01 -9.21 -4.90
N THR A 71 -7.10 -9.01 -4.18
CA THR A 71 -8.46 -8.94 -4.73
C THR A 71 -9.13 -7.59 -4.47
N ALA A 72 -8.48 -6.73 -3.67
CA ALA A 72 -8.92 -5.36 -3.42
C ALA A 72 -7.73 -4.42 -3.32
N VAL A 73 -7.86 -3.22 -3.88
CA VAL A 73 -6.87 -2.15 -3.76
C VAL A 73 -7.56 -0.79 -3.58
N CYS A 74 -6.89 0.14 -2.88
CA CYS A 74 -7.33 1.53 -2.79
C CYS A 74 -6.35 2.42 -3.57
N THR A 75 -6.86 3.22 -4.52
CA THR A 75 -6.03 4.00 -5.44
C THR A 75 -5.93 5.46 -5.02
N MET A 76 -4.71 5.98 -4.95
CA MET A 76 -4.41 7.36 -4.57
C MET A 76 -4.84 8.37 -5.65
N PRO A 77 -5.19 9.63 -5.24
CA PRO A 77 -5.83 10.60 -6.09
C PRO A 77 -4.89 11.42 -6.98
N ASN A 78 -3.58 11.22 -6.93
CA ASN A 78 -2.60 11.99 -7.70
C ASN A 78 -2.63 11.68 -9.21
N LEU A 79 -3.74 12.04 -9.84
CA LEU A 79 -4.13 11.77 -11.22
C LEU A 79 -4.28 13.06 -12.05
N ASN A 80 -4.67 12.94 -13.31
CA ASN A 80 -4.99 14.07 -14.17
C ASN A 80 -6.21 13.76 -15.07
N PRO A 81 -7.40 14.32 -14.77
CA PRO A 81 -7.63 15.25 -13.67
C PRO A 81 -7.53 14.58 -12.29
N VAL A 82 -7.18 15.36 -11.26
CA VAL A 82 -7.28 14.96 -9.87
C VAL A 82 -8.76 14.73 -9.54
N PRO A 83 -9.15 13.64 -8.85
CA PRO A 83 -10.53 13.41 -8.43
C PRO A 83 -10.91 14.32 -7.23
N ASP A 84 -11.08 15.61 -7.51
CA ASP A 84 -11.40 16.68 -6.56
C ASP A 84 -12.84 17.18 -6.69
N SER A 85 -13.60 16.59 -7.60
CA SER A 85 -15.01 16.84 -7.87
C SER A 85 -15.70 15.56 -8.36
N VAL A 86 -17.03 15.53 -8.31
CA VAL A 86 -17.82 14.40 -8.84
C VAL A 86 -17.51 14.14 -10.31
N GLU A 87 -17.36 15.20 -11.12
CA GLU A 87 -17.05 15.08 -12.55
C GLU A 87 -15.69 14.43 -12.79
N HIS A 88 -14.65 14.83 -12.05
CA HIS A 88 -13.31 14.25 -12.20
C HIS A 88 -13.25 12.83 -11.66
N LEU A 89 -13.86 12.57 -10.51
CA LEU A 89 -13.95 11.23 -9.93
C LEU A 89 -14.67 10.26 -10.87
N ARG A 90 -15.74 10.71 -11.54
CA ARG A 90 -16.50 9.87 -12.47
C ARG A 90 -15.66 9.32 -13.61
N GLN A 91 -14.69 10.11 -14.11
CA GLN A 91 -13.77 9.64 -15.15
C GLN A 91 -12.94 8.42 -14.67
N GLN A 92 -12.49 8.44 -13.43
CA GLN A 92 -11.76 7.30 -12.85
C GLN A 92 -12.68 6.09 -12.64
N LEU A 93 -13.88 6.32 -12.10
CA LEU A 93 -14.86 5.26 -11.84
C LEU A 93 -15.28 4.53 -13.12
N ASP A 94 -15.48 5.28 -14.24
CA ASP A 94 -15.83 4.69 -15.53
C ASP A 94 -14.74 3.77 -16.08
N ILE A 95 -13.45 4.12 -15.85
CA ILE A 95 -12.32 3.26 -16.21
C ILE A 95 -12.25 2.04 -15.29
N ILE A 96 -12.45 2.22 -13.98
CA ILE A 96 -12.46 1.12 -13.01
C ILE A 96 -13.55 0.10 -13.39
N GLU A 97 -14.78 0.55 -13.64
CA GLU A 97 -15.91 -0.33 -13.98
C GLU A 97 -15.63 -1.14 -15.25
N LYS A 98 -14.96 -0.55 -16.23
CA LYS A 98 -14.67 -1.17 -17.52
C LYS A 98 -13.47 -2.12 -17.49
N ASP A 99 -12.38 -1.75 -16.81
CA ASP A 99 -11.06 -2.32 -17.07
C ASP A 99 -10.46 -3.06 -15.86
N ALA A 100 -10.98 -2.86 -14.63
CA ALA A 100 -10.46 -3.53 -13.45
C ALA A 100 -10.86 -5.01 -13.39
N CYS A 101 -9.91 -5.89 -13.08
CA CYS A 101 -10.19 -7.32 -12.88
C CYS A 101 -10.37 -7.70 -11.40
N ILE A 102 -10.08 -6.78 -10.45
CA ILE A 102 -10.28 -6.90 -9.01
C ILE A 102 -11.03 -5.67 -8.50
N HIS A 103 -11.39 -5.66 -7.22
CA HIS A 103 -12.00 -4.48 -6.61
C HIS A 103 -11.01 -3.33 -6.52
N VAL A 104 -11.38 -2.16 -7.04
CA VAL A 104 -10.60 -0.92 -6.99
C VAL A 104 -11.44 0.17 -6.35
N TYR A 105 -10.96 0.71 -5.23
CA TYR A 105 -11.63 1.73 -4.44
C TYR A 105 -10.82 3.04 -4.51
N PRO A 106 -11.33 4.10 -5.16
CA PRO A 106 -10.59 5.36 -5.25
C PRO A 106 -10.67 6.16 -3.95
N TYR A 107 -9.60 6.91 -3.67
CA TYR A 107 -9.66 8.06 -2.77
C TYR A 107 -10.08 9.31 -3.54
N GLY A 108 -10.88 10.18 -2.91
CA GLY A 108 -11.06 11.55 -3.37
C GLY A 108 -9.95 12.45 -2.85
N ALA A 109 -9.62 13.51 -3.59
CA ALA A 109 -8.68 14.50 -3.10
C ALA A 109 -9.28 15.31 -1.92
N ILE A 110 -8.43 15.72 -0.98
CA ILE A 110 -8.79 16.61 0.12
C ILE A 110 -8.95 18.03 -0.44
N THR A 111 -8.03 18.47 -1.31
CA THR A 111 -8.00 19.81 -1.85
C THR A 111 -8.03 19.82 -3.38
N VAL A 112 -8.53 20.92 -3.95
CA VAL A 112 -8.62 21.10 -5.40
C VAL A 112 -7.23 21.01 -6.03
N GLY A 113 -7.05 20.03 -6.92
CA GLY A 113 -5.80 19.76 -7.60
C GLY A 113 -4.65 19.37 -6.65
N GLU A 114 -4.96 18.93 -5.41
CA GLU A 114 -3.97 18.60 -4.35
C GLU A 114 -3.02 19.78 -4.06
N LYS A 115 -3.53 21.02 -4.07
CA LYS A 115 -2.72 22.23 -3.88
C LYS A 115 -2.70 22.74 -2.45
N GLY A 116 -3.55 22.20 -1.57
CA GLY A 116 -3.64 22.65 -0.18
C GLY A 116 -4.30 24.02 0.02
N GLU A 117 -4.93 24.60 -1.00
CA GLU A 117 -5.44 25.98 -0.99
C GLU A 117 -6.97 26.07 -0.81
N ILE A 118 -7.71 25.15 -1.42
CA ILE A 118 -9.16 25.11 -1.45
C ILE A 118 -9.62 23.67 -1.25
N LEU A 119 -10.58 23.43 -0.36
CA LEU A 119 -11.17 22.11 -0.20
C LEU A 119 -11.85 21.63 -1.48
N ALA A 120 -11.69 20.36 -1.79
CA ALA A 120 -12.39 19.67 -2.86
C ALA A 120 -13.90 19.49 -2.51
N ASP A 121 -14.67 18.97 -3.45
CA ASP A 121 -16.10 18.64 -3.24
C ASP A 121 -16.24 17.33 -2.45
N LEU A 122 -15.89 17.39 -1.14
CA LEU A 122 -15.92 16.19 -0.28
C LEU A 122 -17.32 15.60 -0.16
N GLU A 123 -18.33 16.45 -0.05
CA GLU A 123 -19.74 16.04 0.09
C GLU A 123 -20.23 15.31 -1.16
N GLY A 124 -19.93 15.85 -2.34
CA GLY A 124 -20.33 15.24 -3.61
C GLY A 124 -19.64 13.91 -3.86
N MET A 125 -18.36 13.79 -3.51
CA MET A 125 -17.55 12.59 -3.74
C MET A 125 -17.76 11.50 -2.67
N ALA A 126 -18.19 11.83 -1.47
CA ALA A 126 -18.26 10.90 -0.34
C ALA A 126 -18.96 9.57 -0.62
N PRO A 127 -20.06 9.49 -1.40
CA PRO A 127 -20.72 8.21 -1.69
C PRO A 127 -19.81 7.21 -2.45
N ASP A 128 -18.91 7.71 -3.28
CA ASP A 128 -18.18 6.91 -4.28
C ASP A 128 -16.68 6.74 -3.96
N VAL A 129 -16.19 7.31 -2.84
CA VAL A 129 -14.78 7.20 -2.42
C VAL A 129 -14.64 6.42 -1.11
N ILE A 130 -13.50 5.76 -0.93
CA ILE A 130 -13.19 5.02 0.30
C ILE A 130 -12.75 5.94 1.44
N GLY A 131 -12.18 7.09 1.13
CA GLY A 131 -11.67 8.12 2.03
C GLY A 131 -11.15 9.30 1.24
N PHE A 132 -10.46 10.23 1.91
CA PHE A 132 -9.88 11.42 1.27
C PHE A 132 -8.38 11.51 1.53
N SER A 133 -7.61 11.86 0.49
CA SER A 133 -6.15 11.97 0.52
C SER A 133 -5.67 13.08 -0.43
N ASP A 134 -4.57 13.73 -0.06
CA ASP A 134 -3.74 14.52 -0.98
C ASP A 134 -2.35 13.84 -1.06
N ASP A 135 -2.35 12.55 -1.41
CA ASP A 135 -1.13 11.74 -1.40
C ASP A 135 -0.04 12.28 -2.33
N GLY A 136 1.21 12.22 -1.84
CA GLY A 136 2.40 12.72 -2.50
C GLY A 136 2.64 14.22 -2.31
N ARG A 137 1.74 14.95 -1.61
CA ARG A 137 1.91 16.39 -1.33
C ARG A 137 1.67 16.75 0.12
N GLY A 138 0.72 16.09 0.78
CA GLY A 138 0.26 16.39 2.12
C GLY A 138 -0.42 17.77 2.24
N VAL A 139 -1.29 17.94 3.21
CA VAL A 139 -1.92 19.22 3.52
C VAL A 139 -1.06 19.99 4.51
N GLN A 140 -0.47 21.11 4.07
CA GLN A 140 0.55 21.83 4.85
C GLN A 140 -0.05 22.77 5.91
N GLN A 141 -1.27 23.29 5.70
CA GLN A 141 -1.89 24.29 6.56
C GLN A 141 -2.79 23.63 7.60
N ASP A 142 -2.62 24.02 8.86
CA ASP A 142 -3.38 23.47 10.00
C ASP A 142 -4.89 23.72 9.85
N GLU A 143 -5.29 24.91 9.46
CA GLU A 143 -6.68 25.28 9.28
C GLU A 143 -7.35 24.48 8.17
N MET A 144 -6.63 24.24 7.07
CA MET A 144 -7.12 23.43 5.95
C MET A 144 -7.33 21.97 6.39
N MET A 145 -6.37 21.37 7.07
CA MET A 145 -6.48 20.00 7.57
C MET A 145 -7.59 19.89 8.64
N LEU A 146 -7.70 20.87 9.54
CA LEU A 146 -8.75 20.92 10.54
C LEU A 146 -10.15 20.92 9.90
N GLU A 147 -10.37 21.76 8.89
CA GLU A 147 -11.64 21.82 8.16
C GLU A 147 -11.91 20.53 7.40
N ALA A 148 -10.89 19.98 6.72
CA ALA A 148 -10.99 18.69 6.03
C ALA A 148 -11.40 17.54 6.98
N MET A 149 -10.78 17.45 8.16
CA MET A 149 -11.10 16.45 9.18
C MET A 149 -12.53 16.60 9.71
N ASN A 150 -12.99 17.84 9.96
CA ASN A 150 -14.36 18.09 10.41
C ASN A 150 -15.39 17.65 9.37
N ARG A 151 -15.16 17.95 8.10
CA ARG A 151 -16.05 17.53 7.01
C ARG A 151 -16.02 16.03 6.78
N ALA A 152 -14.82 15.44 6.69
CA ALA A 152 -14.68 13.99 6.51
C ALA A 152 -15.40 13.22 7.63
N LYS A 153 -15.25 13.64 8.91
CA LYS A 153 -15.96 13.06 10.03
C LYS A 153 -17.48 13.19 9.88
N ALA A 154 -17.98 14.37 9.50
CA ALA A 154 -19.43 14.59 9.30
C ALA A 154 -20.02 13.68 8.21
N LEU A 155 -19.20 13.31 7.22
CA LEU A 155 -19.55 12.40 6.13
C LEU A 155 -19.31 10.92 6.46
N GLY A 156 -18.82 10.59 7.67
CA GLY A 156 -18.46 9.23 8.06
C GLY A 156 -17.24 8.68 7.27
N LYS A 157 -16.38 9.58 6.80
CA LYS A 157 -15.17 9.25 6.04
C LYS A 157 -13.92 9.50 6.85
N MET A 158 -12.82 8.94 6.38
CA MET A 158 -11.49 8.99 6.98
C MET A 158 -10.58 9.89 6.15
N ILE A 159 -9.67 10.60 6.81
CA ILE A 159 -8.51 11.21 6.16
C ILE A 159 -7.38 10.18 6.11
N VAL A 160 -6.79 10.02 4.94
CA VAL A 160 -5.67 9.11 4.64
C VAL A 160 -4.51 9.99 4.19
N ALA A 161 -3.47 10.09 5.00
CA ALA A 161 -2.51 11.17 4.87
C ALA A 161 -1.09 10.69 4.55
N HIS A 162 -0.57 11.17 3.42
CA HIS A 162 0.86 11.27 3.19
C HIS A 162 1.40 12.41 4.06
N CYS A 163 2.25 12.10 5.02
CA CYS A 163 2.75 13.07 5.99
C CYS A 163 4.16 13.53 5.61
N GLU A 164 4.26 14.76 5.11
CA GLU A 164 5.53 15.36 4.74
C GLU A 164 5.48 16.89 4.91
N ASP A 165 6.27 17.42 5.83
CA ASP A 165 6.47 18.87 5.99
C ASP A 165 7.40 19.37 4.89
N ASN A 166 6.84 20.01 3.88
CA ASN A 166 7.55 20.51 2.72
C ASN A 166 8.64 21.55 3.06
N SER A 167 8.51 22.24 4.19
CA SER A 167 9.49 23.24 4.64
C SER A 167 10.83 22.63 5.04
N LEU A 168 10.84 21.32 5.31
CA LEU A 168 12.01 20.55 5.76
C LEU A 168 12.67 19.70 4.67
N LEU A 169 12.19 19.77 3.43
CA LEU A 169 12.71 18.90 2.36
C LEU A 169 14.05 19.35 1.77
N PHE A 170 14.33 20.64 1.73
CA PHE A 170 15.58 21.23 1.21
C PHE A 170 16.04 20.66 -0.15
N ASN A 171 15.08 20.32 -1.03
CA ASN A 171 15.31 19.61 -2.29
C ASN A 171 16.01 18.23 -2.12
N GLY A 172 15.84 17.59 -0.99
CA GLY A 172 16.28 16.23 -0.73
C GLY A 172 15.57 15.21 -1.62
N TYR A 173 16.19 14.06 -1.81
CA TYR A 173 15.63 13.00 -2.65
C TYR A 173 15.94 11.58 -2.17
N ILE A 174 16.70 11.45 -1.09
CA ILE A 174 16.94 10.23 -0.32
C ILE A 174 16.97 10.59 1.16
N HIS A 175 17.12 9.64 2.07
CA HIS A 175 17.27 9.89 3.50
C HIS A 175 18.53 10.72 3.82
N ASP A 176 18.42 11.66 4.77
CA ASP A 176 19.59 12.38 5.34
C ASP A 176 20.36 11.48 6.32
N GLY A 177 20.85 10.36 5.78
CA GLY A 177 21.58 9.34 6.50
C GLY A 177 23.04 9.28 6.11
N ASN A 178 23.65 8.14 6.44
CA ASN A 178 25.07 7.90 6.15
C ASN A 178 25.38 7.87 4.66
N TYR A 179 24.52 7.22 3.85
CA TYR A 179 24.72 7.13 2.41
C TYR A 179 24.74 8.52 1.77
N ALA A 180 23.76 9.38 2.10
CA ALA A 180 23.70 10.74 1.57
C ALA A 180 24.96 11.55 1.91
N LYS A 181 25.44 11.48 3.14
CA LYS A 181 26.65 12.19 3.60
C LYS A 181 27.92 11.69 2.92
N MET A 182 28.06 10.37 2.77
CA MET A 182 29.24 9.75 2.15
C MET A 182 29.33 10.03 0.64
N HIS A 183 28.19 10.10 -0.06
CA HIS A 183 28.12 10.26 -1.50
C HIS A 183 27.78 11.69 -1.95
N GLY A 184 27.58 12.62 -1.03
CA GLY A 184 27.33 14.04 -1.34
C GLY A 184 25.93 14.31 -1.88
N HIS A 185 24.92 13.51 -1.47
CA HIS A 185 23.52 13.68 -1.86
C HIS A 185 22.78 14.61 -0.90
N ARG A 186 21.68 15.21 -1.39
CA ARG A 186 20.77 15.98 -0.55
C ARG A 186 19.76 15.03 0.15
N GLY A 187 19.73 15.13 1.48
CA GLY A 187 18.89 14.27 2.30
C GLY A 187 17.52 14.89 2.61
N ILE A 188 16.54 14.01 2.86
CA ILE A 188 15.24 14.29 3.47
C ILE A 188 15.34 13.86 4.92
N CYS A 189 15.21 14.79 5.86
CA CYS A 189 15.30 14.49 7.29
C CYS A 189 14.07 13.70 7.78
N SER A 190 14.19 12.99 8.89
CA SER A 190 13.08 12.25 9.51
C SER A 190 12.00 13.19 10.04
N GLU A 191 12.39 14.39 10.45
CA GLU A 191 11.49 15.44 10.93
C GLU A 191 10.41 15.81 9.92
N SER A 192 10.69 15.72 8.63
CA SER A 192 9.71 16.05 7.59
C SER A 192 8.47 15.13 7.68
N GLU A 193 8.62 13.88 8.08
CA GLU A 193 7.52 12.94 8.26
C GLU A 193 6.85 13.11 9.62
N TRP A 194 7.60 12.91 10.72
CA TRP A 194 6.97 12.79 12.02
C TRP A 194 6.41 14.11 12.58
N ARG A 195 6.91 15.28 12.16
CA ARG A 195 6.33 16.55 12.57
C ARG A 195 4.94 16.77 12.02
N GLN A 196 4.70 16.42 10.77
CA GLN A 196 3.36 16.50 10.22
C GLN A 196 2.44 15.47 10.89
N ILE A 197 2.91 14.25 11.15
CA ILE A 197 2.14 13.26 11.91
C ILE A 197 1.77 13.83 13.28
N GLN A 198 2.71 14.42 14.01
CA GLN A 198 2.45 15.02 15.32
C GLN A 198 1.35 16.09 15.24
N ARG A 199 1.46 17.01 14.28
CA ARG A 199 0.47 18.05 14.03
C ARG A 199 -0.91 17.45 13.73
N ASP A 200 -0.98 16.47 12.86
CA ASP A 200 -2.24 15.84 12.46
C ASP A 200 -2.88 15.08 13.62
N LEU A 201 -2.10 14.39 14.45
CA LEU A 201 -2.61 13.71 15.64
C LEU A 201 -3.21 14.69 16.67
N GLU A 202 -2.68 15.90 16.82
CA GLU A 202 -3.29 16.97 17.63
C GLU A 202 -4.64 17.43 17.04
N LEU A 203 -4.76 17.44 15.71
CA LEU A 203 -6.02 17.77 15.05
C LEU A 203 -7.02 16.61 15.15
N VAL A 204 -6.57 15.38 15.10
CA VAL A 204 -7.41 14.19 15.37
C VAL A 204 -7.97 14.24 16.80
N GLU A 205 -7.14 14.57 17.80
CA GLU A 205 -7.60 14.71 19.20
C GLU A 205 -8.68 15.80 19.34
N LYS A 206 -8.58 16.91 18.59
CA LYS A 206 -9.56 18.00 18.58
C LYS A 206 -10.86 17.63 17.85
N THR A 207 -10.77 16.95 16.72
CA THR A 207 -11.90 16.68 15.83
C THR A 207 -12.57 15.33 16.13
N GLY A 208 -11.80 14.33 16.55
CA GLY A 208 -12.22 12.93 16.61
C GLY A 208 -12.51 12.34 15.22
N CYS A 209 -11.86 12.84 14.18
CA CYS A 209 -11.91 12.29 12.83
C CYS A 209 -11.15 10.96 12.78
N ALA A 210 -11.69 9.95 12.08
CA ALA A 210 -10.94 8.76 11.73
C ALA A 210 -9.76 9.14 10.83
N TYR A 211 -8.58 8.64 11.17
CA TYR A 211 -7.32 9.04 10.51
C TYR A 211 -6.44 7.83 10.22
N HIS A 212 -5.85 7.81 9.04
CA HIS A 212 -4.90 6.77 8.63
C HIS A 212 -3.62 7.40 8.12
N VAL A 213 -2.49 7.00 8.70
CA VAL A 213 -1.16 7.49 8.31
C VAL A 213 -0.56 6.55 7.28
N CYS A 214 -0.32 7.07 6.07
CA CYS A 214 0.28 6.32 4.98
C CYS A 214 1.76 5.98 5.26
N HIS A 215 2.22 4.86 4.75
CA HIS A 215 3.62 4.44 4.55
C HIS A 215 4.64 5.03 5.53
N ILE A 216 4.40 4.93 6.85
CA ILE A 216 5.34 5.45 7.85
C ILE A 216 6.73 4.81 7.71
N SER A 217 7.77 5.60 7.89
CA SER A 217 9.15 5.17 7.70
C SER A 217 10.10 5.49 8.86
N THR A 218 9.66 6.25 9.87
CA THR A 218 10.53 6.71 10.97
C THR A 218 10.13 6.14 12.32
N LYS A 219 11.11 5.96 13.21
CA LYS A 219 10.90 5.47 14.58
C LYS A 219 10.05 6.44 15.41
N GLU A 220 10.20 7.73 15.20
CA GLU A 220 9.40 8.75 15.87
C GLU A 220 7.92 8.66 15.47
N SER A 221 7.63 8.36 14.19
CA SER A 221 6.26 8.14 13.72
C SER A 221 5.60 6.95 14.42
N VAL A 222 6.34 5.84 14.60
CA VAL A 222 5.85 4.67 15.34
C VAL A 222 5.47 5.06 16.75
N GLU A 223 6.34 5.80 17.46
CA GLU A 223 6.09 6.20 18.85
C GLU A 223 4.91 7.17 18.98
N LEU A 224 4.80 8.17 18.11
CA LEU A 224 3.67 9.10 18.07
C LEU A 224 2.33 8.38 17.87
N ILE A 225 2.28 7.43 16.94
CA ILE A 225 1.07 6.65 16.68
C ILE A 225 0.74 5.72 17.84
N ARG A 226 1.75 5.09 18.45
CA ARG A 226 1.57 4.27 19.67
C ARG A 226 0.92 5.07 20.80
N GLN A 227 1.40 6.30 21.04
CA GLN A 227 0.84 7.21 22.03
C GLN A 227 -0.59 7.65 21.69
N ALA A 228 -0.86 7.96 20.41
CA ALA A 228 -2.21 8.31 19.95
C ALA A 228 -3.22 7.18 20.18
N LYS A 229 -2.85 5.95 19.84
CA LYS A 229 -3.66 4.75 20.09
C LYS A 229 -3.88 4.51 21.57
N ALA A 230 -2.85 4.69 22.41
CA ALA A 230 -2.98 4.57 23.87
C ALA A 230 -3.94 5.59 24.48
N LYS A 231 -4.08 6.77 23.87
CA LYS A 231 -5.10 7.78 24.22
C LYS A 231 -6.51 7.42 23.72
N GLY A 232 -6.67 6.36 22.91
CA GLY A 232 -7.95 5.95 22.33
C GLY A 232 -8.38 6.75 21.13
N LEU A 233 -7.46 7.43 20.45
CA LEU A 233 -7.74 8.13 19.18
C LEU A 233 -8.01 7.11 18.07
N ASP A 234 -8.92 7.44 17.15
CA ASP A 234 -9.23 6.60 15.99
C ASP A 234 -8.19 6.75 14.89
N VAL A 235 -7.00 6.20 15.15
CA VAL A 235 -5.81 6.27 14.30
C VAL A 235 -5.34 4.88 13.92
N THR A 236 -5.01 4.70 12.65
CA THR A 236 -4.29 3.54 12.12
C THR A 236 -3.15 3.98 11.23
N CYS A 237 -2.23 3.08 10.93
CA CYS A 237 -1.13 3.35 10.00
C CYS A 237 -0.71 2.10 9.22
N GLU A 238 0.04 2.33 8.17
CA GLU A 238 0.64 1.32 7.32
C GLU A 238 2.14 1.57 7.14
N THR A 239 2.86 0.52 6.75
CA THR A 239 4.25 0.63 6.26
C THR A 239 4.47 -0.33 5.10
N GLY A 240 5.49 -0.06 4.28
CA GLY A 240 5.81 -0.87 3.10
C GLY A 240 6.80 -2.00 3.37
N PRO A 241 6.73 -3.12 2.59
CA PRO A 241 7.71 -4.19 2.69
C PRO A 241 9.17 -3.73 2.53
N HIS A 242 9.39 -2.72 1.69
CA HIS A 242 10.72 -2.15 1.45
C HIS A 242 11.30 -1.44 2.67
N TYR A 243 10.49 -0.75 3.49
CA TYR A 243 10.93 -0.14 4.74
C TYR A 243 11.26 -1.16 5.84
N LEU A 244 10.66 -2.36 5.77
CA LEU A 244 10.87 -3.42 6.75
C LEU A 244 12.09 -4.29 6.43
N VAL A 245 12.57 -4.27 5.18
CA VAL A 245 13.65 -5.16 4.71
C VAL A 245 14.92 -4.38 4.39
N LEU A 246 14.80 -3.19 3.78
CA LEU A 246 15.91 -2.39 3.30
C LEU A 246 16.18 -1.18 4.20
N THR A 247 17.38 -0.64 4.08
CA THR A 247 17.84 0.59 4.74
C THR A 247 18.51 1.52 3.73
N ASP A 248 18.93 2.71 4.16
CA ASP A 248 19.72 3.63 3.35
C ASP A 248 21.10 3.05 2.96
N GLU A 249 21.58 2.03 3.67
CA GLU A 249 22.84 1.33 3.32
C GLU A 249 22.70 0.44 2.06
N ASP A 250 21.45 0.08 1.68
CA ASP A 250 21.16 -0.71 0.48
C ASP A 250 21.06 0.16 -0.79
N LEU A 251 21.11 1.49 -0.65
CA LEU A 251 20.98 2.43 -1.77
C LEU A 251 22.08 2.21 -2.83
N GLN A 252 21.70 2.42 -4.08
CA GLN A 252 22.60 2.43 -5.24
C GLN A 252 22.29 3.65 -6.10
N GLU A 253 23.20 4.05 -6.98
CA GLU A 253 23.05 5.21 -7.87
C GLU A 253 22.00 5.01 -9.00
N GLU A 254 20.98 4.24 -8.72
CA GLU A 254 19.92 3.86 -9.65
C GLU A 254 18.56 4.34 -9.18
N GLY A 255 17.73 4.79 -10.13
CA GLY A 255 16.39 5.31 -9.81
C GLY A 255 15.44 4.29 -9.14
N ARG A 256 15.70 2.98 -9.27
CA ARG A 256 14.90 1.93 -8.61
C ARG A 256 15.03 1.95 -7.07
N PHE A 257 15.94 2.73 -6.51
CA PHE A 257 16.07 2.96 -5.06
C PHE A 257 15.47 4.30 -4.60
N LYS A 258 14.84 5.06 -5.51
CA LYS A 258 14.20 6.33 -5.16
C LYS A 258 12.70 6.17 -4.97
N MET A 259 12.25 6.32 -3.73
CA MET A 259 10.85 6.38 -3.30
C MET A 259 10.68 7.48 -2.25
N ASN A 260 9.45 7.85 -1.94
CA ASN A 260 9.11 8.81 -0.89
C ASN A 260 7.92 8.32 -0.06
N PRO A 261 8.09 8.12 1.25
CA PRO A 261 9.31 8.35 2.07
C PRO A 261 10.54 7.59 1.57
N PRO A 262 11.76 8.11 1.83
CA PRO A 262 12.98 7.39 1.47
C PRO A 262 13.26 6.21 2.42
N LEU A 263 14.07 5.25 1.96
CA LEU A 263 14.63 4.22 2.85
C LEU A 263 15.43 4.91 3.96
N ARG A 264 15.08 4.61 5.22
CA ARG A 264 15.71 5.20 6.41
C ARG A 264 16.83 4.31 6.95
N GLY A 265 17.42 4.72 8.07
CA GLY A 265 18.45 3.96 8.77
C GLY A 265 17.94 2.68 9.44
N ALA A 266 18.89 1.84 9.91
CA ALA A 266 18.56 0.58 10.56
C ALA A 266 17.70 0.75 11.83
N GLU A 267 17.90 1.83 12.59
CA GLU A 267 17.10 2.11 13.79
C GLU A 267 15.62 2.34 13.46
N ASP A 268 15.34 3.02 12.35
CA ASP A 268 13.98 3.26 11.88
C ASP A 268 13.33 1.95 11.43
N ARG A 269 14.03 1.17 10.60
CA ARG A 269 13.56 -0.16 10.18
C ARG A 269 13.24 -1.06 11.37
N ASP A 270 14.12 -1.11 12.36
CA ASP A 270 13.94 -1.97 13.53
C ASP A 270 12.73 -1.52 14.38
N ALA A 271 12.50 -0.21 14.50
CA ALA A 271 11.30 0.33 15.15
C ALA A 271 10.01 0.02 14.39
N LEU A 272 10.04 0.06 13.04
CA LEU A 272 8.90 -0.37 12.22
C LEU A 272 8.58 -1.86 12.42
N ILE A 273 9.61 -2.71 12.48
CA ILE A 273 9.45 -4.14 12.75
C ILE A 273 8.82 -4.36 14.13
N GLU A 274 9.30 -3.66 15.16
CA GLU A 274 8.70 -3.70 16.49
C GLU A 274 7.23 -3.24 16.46
N GLY A 275 6.93 -2.14 15.76
CA GLY A 275 5.58 -1.60 15.61
C GLY A 275 4.60 -2.57 14.93
N ILE A 276 5.07 -3.37 13.98
CA ILE A 276 4.26 -4.45 13.38
C ILE A 276 3.99 -5.58 14.38
N LEU A 277 5.01 -5.96 15.15
CA LEU A 277 4.90 -7.08 16.08
C LEU A 277 4.03 -6.75 17.30
N ASP A 278 4.13 -5.54 17.83
CA ASP A 278 3.33 -5.07 18.96
C ASP A 278 1.92 -4.58 18.60
N GLY A 279 1.61 -4.43 17.29
CA GLY A 279 0.31 -3.98 16.79
C GLY A 279 0.13 -2.47 16.73
N THR A 280 1.20 -1.69 16.88
CA THR A 280 1.17 -0.24 16.62
C THR A 280 0.93 0.04 15.15
N ILE A 281 1.57 -0.71 14.25
CA ILE A 281 1.33 -0.67 12.81
C ILE A 281 0.27 -1.71 12.46
N ASP A 282 -0.79 -1.27 11.80
CA ASP A 282 -2.02 -2.06 11.60
C ASP A 282 -1.97 -2.94 10.36
N MET A 283 -1.26 -2.51 9.31
CA MET A 283 -1.27 -3.19 8.03
C MET A 283 -0.02 -2.94 7.21
N ILE A 284 0.15 -3.76 6.19
CA ILE A 284 1.19 -3.62 5.17
C ILE A 284 0.52 -3.13 3.89
N ALA A 285 1.00 -2.02 3.35
CA ALA A 285 0.64 -1.51 2.04
C ALA A 285 1.90 -1.32 1.19
N THR A 286 1.75 -1.42 -0.13
CA THR A 286 2.94 -1.49 -0.98
C THR A 286 3.46 -0.14 -1.43
N ASP A 287 2.62 0.88 -1.45
CA ASP A 287 2.89 2.12 -2.17
C ASP A 287 3.38 1.81 -3.61
N HIS A 288 2.66 0.90 -4.27
CA HIS A 288 2.97 0.51 -5.65
C HIS A 288 2.82 1.71 -6.56
N ALA A 289 3.95 2.34 -6.92
CA ALA A 289 4.01 3.62 -7.62
C ALA A 289 4.81 3.52 -8.93
N PRO A 290 4.22 2.92 -9.96
CA PRO A 290 4.87 2.69 -11.25
C PRO A 290 5.17 4.01 -11.98
N HIS A 291 6.32 4.01 -12.66
CA HIS A 291 6.80 5.06 -13.54
C HIS A 291 7.40 4.45 -14.81
N SER A 292 7.49 5.24 -15.88
CA SER A 292 8.11 4.81 -17.12
C SER A 292 9.61 4.53 -16.96
N ALA A 293 10.17 3.73 -17.85
CA ALA A 293 11.62 3.45 -17.87
C ALA A 293 12.44 4.75 -18.04
N GLU A 294 11.94 5.71 -18.81
CA GLU A 294 12.57 7.02 -18.98
C GLU A 294 12.62 7.80 -17.66
N GLU A 295 11.52 7.83 -16.90
CA GLU A 295 11.43 8.54 -15.62
C GLU A 295 12.31 7.90 -14.54
N LYS A 296 12.51 6.58 -14.60
CA LYS A 296 13.33 5.82 -13.63
C LYS A 296 14.78 5.60 -14.07
N GLY A 297 15.09 5.85 -15.35
CA GLY A 297 16.44 5.69 -15.92
C GLY A 297 17.39 6.88 -15.73
N ARG A 298 17.03 7.87 -14.89
CA ARG A 298 17.77 9.13 -14.75
C ARG A 298 18.73 9.16 -13.54
N GLY A 299 19.10 7.99 -13.00
CA GLY A 299 19.90 7.86 -11.80
C GLY A 299 19.11 8.19 -10.53
N LEU A 300 19.78 8.14 -9.38
CA LEU A 300 19.15 8.31 -8.08
C LEU A 300 18.54 9.73 -7.90
N GLU A 301 19.30 10.77 -8.27
CA GLU A 301 18.85 12.16 -8.06
C GLU A 301 17.66 12.55 -8.95
N LYS A 302 17.73 12.25 -10.27
CA LYS A 302 16.82 12.82 -11.25
C LYS A 302 15.62 11.94 -11.60
N SER A 303 15.59 10.71 -11.14
CA SER A 303 14.45 9.82 -11.33
C SER A 303 13.23 10.30 -10.54
N ALA A 304 12.05 9.92 -11.00
CA ALA A 304 10.81 10.13 -10.27
C ALA A 304 10.80 9.31 -8.97
N PHE A 305 10.11 9.81 -7.94
CA PHE A 305 9.84 9.06 -6.72
C PHE A 305 8.80 7.97 -6.97
N GLY A 306 9.05 6.78 -6.47
CA GLY A 306 8.15 5.63 -6.53
C GLY A 306 8.84 4.37 -7.06
N ILE A 307 8.39 3.23 -6.54
CA ILE A 307 8.84 1.89 -6.89
C ILE A 307 7.65 0.97 -7.12
N VAL A 308 7.86 -0.18 -7.73
CA VAL A 308 6.83 -1.21 -7.84
C VAL A 308 7.12 -2.37 -6.90
N GLY A 309 6.06 -2.89 -6.26
CA GLY A 309 6.20 -3.91 -5.24
C GLY A 309 5.02 -4.85 -5.06
N ILE A 310 3.83 -4.54 -5.62
CA ILE A 310 2.59 -5.28 -5.33
C ILE A 310 2.67 -6.77 -5.72
N GLU A 311 3.39 -7.11 -6.79
CA GLU A 311 3.52 -8.50 -7.26
C GLU A 311 4.42 -9.37 -6.36
N ILE A 312 5.25 -8.74 -5.52
CA ILE A 312 6.25 -9.44 -4.69
C ILE A 312 6.11 -9.14 -3.19
N ALA A 313 5.12 -8.36 -2.78
CA ALA A 313 4.95 -7.93 -1.40
C ALA A 313 4.80 -9.11 -0.43
N PHE A 314 3.89 -10.05 -0.72
CA PHE A 314 3.73 -11.25 0.10
C PHE A 314 5.01 -12.09 0.15
N GLN A 315 5.64 -12.33 -1.00
CA GLN A 315 6.90 -13.09 -1.07
C GLN A 315 8.00 -12.45 -0.23
N THR A 316 8.12 -11.12 -0.28
CA THR A 316 9.09 -10.35 0.51
C THR A 316 8.85 -10.54 2.00
N MET A 317 7.62 -10.33 2.45
CA MET A 317 7.25 -10.48 3.85
C MET A 317 7.35 -11.93 4.33
N TYR A 318 6.88 -12.89 3.53
CA TYR A 318 6.96 -14.30 3.85
C TYR A 318 8.42 -14.75 4.01
N THR A 319 9.29 -14.36 3.08
CA THR A 319 10.70 -14.75 3.08
C THR A 319 11.45 -14.18 4.29
N HIS A 320 11.29 -12.88 4.54
CA HIS A 320 12.10 -12.20 5.56
C HIS A 320 11.54 -12.28 6.97
N PHE A 321 10.25 -12.58 7.14
CA PHE A 321 9.61 -12.57 8.46
C PHE A 321 9.04 -13.92 8.87
N VAL A 322 8.28 -14.59 8.01
CA VAL A 322 7.65 -15.87 8.37
C VAL A 322 8.65 -17.01 8.34
N ARG A 323 9.41 -17.16 7.27
CA ARG A 323 10.43 -18.21 7.16
C ARG A 323 11.56 -18.09 8.17
N THR A 324 11.83 -16.88 8.63
CA THR A 324 12.83 -16.61 9.68
C THR A 324 12.28 -16.76 11.10
N GLY A 325 10.99 -17.03 11.25
CA GLY A 325 10.33 -17.17 12.55
C GLY A 325 10.09 -15.88 13.32
N ARG A 326 10.27 -14.72 12.69
CA ARG A 326 10.01 -13.40 13.29
C ARG A 326 8.51 -13.08 13.40
N MET A 327 7.70 -13.67 12.54
CA MET A 327 6.25 -13.46 12.47
C MET A 327 5.57 -14.78 12.12
N THR A 328 4.34 -15.00 12.61
CA THR A 328 3.53 -16.12 12.16
C THR A 328 2.90 -15.84 10.82
N LEU A 329 2.55 -16.90 10.08
CA LEU A 329 1.86 -16.77 8.80
C LEU A 329 0.49 -16.12 8.97
N GLU A 330 -0.24 -16.47 10.02
CA GLU A 330 -1.55 -15.91 10.35
C GLU A 330 -1.47 -14.39 10.59
N LYS A 331 -0.45 -13.92 11.31
CA LYS A 331 -0.22 -12.49 11.51
C LYS A 331 0.06 -11.78 10.19
N LEU A 332 0.84 -12.37 9.30
CA LEU A 332 1.09 -11.80 7.98
C LEU A 332 -0.21 -11.68 7.16
N ILE A 333 -1.05 -12.72 7.18
CA ILE A 333 -2.33 -12.69 6.47
C ILE A 333 -3.28 -11.66 7.09
N ASP A 334 -3.29 -11.50 8.42
CA ASP A 334 -4.06 -10.45 9.07
C ASP A 334 -3.64 -9.06 8.58
N LEU A 335 -2.33 -8.77 8.53
CA LEU A 335 -1.77 -7.49 8.09
C LEU A 335 -2.01 -7.18 6.60
N MET A 336 -2.13 -8.19 5.75
CA MET A 336 -2.26 -8.01 4.29
C MET A 336 -3.69 -8.24 3.77
N ALA A 337 -4.58 -8.87 4.55
CA ALA A 337 -5.93 -9.20 4.08
C ALA A 337 -7.03 -8.71 5.02
N LEU A 338 -6.97 -9.05 6.32
CA LEU A 338 -8.11 -8.87 7.22
C LEU A 338 -8.13 -7.47 7.84
N ALA A 339 -7.01 -7.00 8.39
CA ALA A 339 -6.91 -5.69 9.04
C ALA A 339 -7.20 -4.52 8.07
N PRO A 340 -6.63 -4.48 6.84
CA PRO A 340 -6.97 -3.42 5.90
C PRO A 340 -8.45 -3.42 5.51
N ARG A 341 -9.04 -4.59 5.23
CA ARG A 341 -10.48 -4.69 4.93
C ARG A 341 -11.34 -4.23 6.07
N LYS A 342 -11.02 -4.63 7.30
CA LYS A 342 -11.73 -4.21 8.51
C LYS A 342 -11.68 -2.70 8.71
N ARG A 343 -10.50 -2.09 8.56
CA ARG A 343 -10.32 -0.64 8.75
C ARG A 343 -11.09 0.18 7.73
N PHE A 344 -11.05 -0.23 6.48
CA PHE A 344 -11.66 0.51 5.37
C PHE A 344 -13.10 0.05 5.05
N GLY A 345 -13.66 -0.88 5.80
CA GLY A 345 -15.02 -1.35 5.59
C GLY A 345 -15.21 -2.13 4.28
N ILE A 346 -14.15 -2.73 3.75
CA ILE A 346 -14.16 -3.50 2.50
C ILE A 346 -14.63 -4.93 2.79
N ALA A 347 -15.78 -5.30 2.23
CA ALA A 347 -16.33 -6.63 2.43
C ALA A 347 -15.39 -7.73 1.86
N MET A 348 -15.40 -8.89 2.50
CA MET A 348 -14.79 -10.10 1.97
C MET A 348 -15.87 -10.86 1.17
N GLY A 349 -15.66 -10.98 -0.14
CA GLY A 349 -16.49 -11.79 -1.01
C GLY A 349 -15.95 -13.22 -1.18
N GLU A 350 -16.23 -13.84 -2.31
CA GLU A 350 -15.56 -15.08 -2.73
C GLU A 350 -14.16 -14.73 -3.30
N ASP A 351 -13.31 -14.21 -2.41
CA ASP A 351 -12.00 -13.62 -2.68
C ASP A 351 -10.90 -14.49 -2.08
N TYR A 352 -10.13 -15.16 -2.93
CA TYR A 352 -9.14 -16.14 -2.52
C TYR A 352 -7.83 -15.98 -3.31
N THR A 353 -6.72 -16.38 -2.69
CA THR A 353 -5.44 -16.54 -3.37
C THR A 353 -4.76 -17.85 -2.96
N VAL A 354 -4.15 -18.54 -3.91
CA VAL A 354 -3.51 -19.85 -3.72
C VAL A 354 -2.02 -19.74 -4.00
N TRP A 355 -1.23 -20.31 -3.11
CA TRP A 355 0.22 -20.16 -3.11
C TRP A 355 0.96 -21.49 -2.96
N LYS A 356 2.12 -21.61 -3.63
CA LYS A 356 3.17 -22.60 -3.33
C LYS A 356 4.22 -21.91 -2.45
N LEU A 357 4.13 -22.11 -1.13
CA LEU A 357 4.96 -21.39 -0.17
C LEU A 357 6.45 -21.76 -0.22
N GLU A 358 6.76 -23.03 -0.53
CA GLU A 358 8.14 -23.52 -0.56
C GLU A 358 8.86 -23.29 -1.90
N GLN A 359 8.18 -22.69 -2.88
CA GLN A 359 8.80 -22.38 -4.17
C GLN A 359 9.62 -21.12 -4.06
N GLU A 360 10.93 -21.21 -4.36
CA GLU A 360 11.83 -20.06 -4.49
C GLU A 360 11.74 -19.50 -5.92
N GLU A 361 11.66 -18.20 -6.04
CA GLU A 361 11.73 -17.46 -7.31
C GLU A 361 12.75 -16.34 -7.21
N THR A 362 13.45 -16.04 -8.31
CA THR A 362 14.29 -14.84 -8.41
C THR A 362 13.44 -13.71 -8.97
N VAL A 363 13.45 -12.56 -8.31
CA VAL A 363 12.73 -11.37 -8.76
C VAL A 363 13.31 -10.87 -10.08
N ASP A 364 12.54 -11.03 -11.13
CA ASP A 364 12.83 -10.51 -12.47
C ASP A 364 11.74 -9.48 -12.84
N PRO A 365 12.06 -8.17 -12.78
CA PRO A 365 11.05 -7.13 -13.08
C PRO A 365 10.49 -7.21 -14.50
N GLU A 366 11.21 -7.78 -15.46
CA GLU A 366 10.72 -7.94 -16.83
C GLU A 366 9.52 -8.89 -16.92
N GLN A 367 9.37 -9.77 -15.95
CA GLN A 367 8.22 -10.68 -15.84
C GLN A 367 7.00 -10.05 -15.14
N PHE A 368 7.11 -8.85 -14.57
CA PHE A 368 5.99 -8.20 -13.91
C PHE A 368 4.87 -7.86 -14.92
N LEU A 369 3.63 -7.97 -14.46
CA LEU A 369 2.45 -7.55 -15.23
C LEU A 369 2.24 -6.03 -15.17
N SER A 370 2.74 -5.38 -14.11
CA SER A 370 2.82 -3.92 -14.04
C SER A 370 3.66 -3.38 -15.20
N MET A 371 3.29 -2.22 -15.72
CA MET A 371 4.08 -1.51 -16.72
C MET A 371 5.38 -0.98 -16.12
N GLY A 372 5.36 -0.56 -14.84
CA GLY A 372 6.53 -0.18 -14.09
C GLY A 372 7.44 -1.37 -13.79
N LYS A 373 8.78 -1.16 -13.85
CA LYS A 373 9.78 -2.21 -13.63
C LYS A 373 10.80 -1.85 -12.53
N ALA A 374 10.70 -0.65 -11.97
CA ALA A 374 11.68 -0.17 -11.01
C ALA A 374 11.39 -0.70 -9.60
N THR A 375 12.12 -1.71 -9.17
CA THR A 375 12.08 -2.27 -7.82
C THR A 375 13.49 -2.48 -7.26
N PRO A 376 13.74 -2.13 -5.98
CA PRO A 376 15.02 -2.39 -5.34
C PRO A 376 15.27 -3.89 -5.14
N PHE A 377 14.25 -4.72 -5.23
CA PHE A 377 14.33 -6.17 -5.02
C PHE A 377 14.76 -6.97 -6.26
N ALA A 378 15.06 -6.33 -7.40
CA ALA A 378 15.49 -7.03 -8.60
C ALA A 378 16.70 -7.95 -8.32
N GLY A 379 16.60 -9.24 -8.69
CA GLY A 379 17.60 -10.25 -8.44
C GLY A 379 17.55 -10.91 -7.06
N HIS A 380 16.70 -10.44 -6.14
CA HIS A 380 16.51 -11.10 -4.85
C HIS A 380 15.81 -12.45 -5.03
N LYS A 381 16.15 -13.42 -4.18
CA LYS A 381 15.49 -14.72 -4.10
C LYS A 381 14.43 -14.68 -3.02
N LEU A 382 13.19 -14.89 -3.41
CA LEU A 382 12.03 -14.85 -2.54
C LEU A 382 11.27 -16.16 -2.60
N PHE A 383 10.65 -16.54 -1.48
CA PHE A 383 9.83 -17.74 -1.37
C PHE A 383 8.33 -17.40 -1.45
N GLY A 384 7.59 -18.33 -1.99
CA GLY A 384 6.16 -18.22 -2.22
C GLY A 384 5.85 -17.82 -3.66
N LYS A 385 5.08 -18.66 -4.37
CA LYS A 385 4.58 -18.37 -5.71
C LYS A 385 3.07 -18.33 -5.69
N CYS A 386 2.49 -17.18 -6.11
CA CYS A 386 1.06 -17.11 -6.39
C CYS A 386 0.74 -17.99 -7.62
N VAL A 387 -0.20 -18.89 -7.47
CA VAL A 387 -0.61 -19.76 -8.56
C VAL A 387 -2.03 -19.51 -9.04
N CYS A 388 -2.88 -18.96 -8.19
CA CYS A 388 -4.24 -18.60 -8.56
C CYS A 388 -4.77 -17.48 -7.67
N THR A 389 -5.49 -16.54 -8.24
CA THR A 389 -6.27 -15.53 -7.50
C THR A 389 -7.69 -15.51 -8.05
N VAL A 390 -8.64 -15.55 -7.12
CA VAL A 390 -10.08 -15.53 -7.39
C VAL A 390 -10.67 -14.28 -6.76
N CYS A 391 -11.42 -13.51 -7.52
CA CYS A 391 -12.13 -12.32 -7.06
C CYS A 391 -13.62 -12.47 -7.44
N ASP A 392 -14.53 -12.32 -6.48
CA ASP A 392 -15.97 -12.56 -6.66
C ASP A 392 -16.27 -13.92 -7.34
N GLY A 393 -15.58 -14.97 -6.92
CA GLY A 393 -15.76 -16.32 -7.46
C GLY A 393 -15.21 -16.52 -8.88
N LYS A 394 -14.52 -15.55 -9.47
CA LYS A 394 -13.92 -15.64 -10.81
C LYS A 394 -12.40 -15.70 -10.73
N ILE A 395 -11.78 -16.59 -11.49
CA ILE A 395 -10.32 -16.62 -11.62
C ILE A 395 -9.88 -15.35 -12.36
N VAL A 396 -9.12 -14.48 -11.69
CA VAL A 396 -8.57 -13.23 -12.24
C VAL A 396 -7.07 -13.33 -12.52
N TYR A 397 -6.41 -14.32 -11.92
CA TYR A 397 -5.02 -14.69 -12.21
C TYR A 397 -4.82 -16.19 -12.05
N GLN A 398 -4.08 -16.79 -12.99
CA GLN A 398 -3.61 -18.17 -12.90
C GLN A 398 -2.24 -18.28 -13.54
N SER A 399 -1.26 -18.80 -12.78
CA SER A 399 0.04 -19.16 -13.36
C SER A 399 -0.08 -20.51 -14.01
N LEU A 400 0.33 -20.61 -15.27
CA LEU A 400 0.42 -21.86 -16.03
C LEU A 400 1.58 -22.75 -15.54
#